data_6938065450599843cd0ad6e0110d9b7d
#
_entry.id   6938065450599843cd0ad6e0110d9b7d
#
_cell.length_a   1.000
_cell.length_b   1.000
_cell.length_c   1.000
_cell.angle_alpha   90.00
_cell.angle_beta   90.00
_cell.angle_gamma   90.00
#
_symmetry.space_group_name_H-M   'P 1'
#
loop_
_entity.id
_entity.type
_entity.pdbx_description
1 polymer ?
#
loop_
_entity_poly.entity_id
_entity_poly.type
_entity_poly.pdbx_seq_one_letter_code
_entity_poly.pdbx_strand_id
1 'polypeptide(L)'
;MRHNKKFNHLGRTKAHRDAMLSNMATSLILHKRIFTTLAKAKALRVYVEPLINRAKEDTTASRRVVFRYLQSKEAVTELFKEISVKIADRPGGYTRILKTGNRLGDNAKTCFIELVDYNENMPVSYTHLTLPT
;
A
#
# COMPACT_ATOMS: atom_id res chain seq x y z
N MET A 1 -18.41 -24.59 7.97
CA MET A 1 -17.75 -23.51 8.70
C MET A 1 -16.28 -23.41 8.36
N ARG A 2 -15.82 -22.19 8.20
CA ARG A 2 -14.48 -21.95 7.76
C ARG A 2 -13.60 -21.44 8.89
N HIS A 3 -12.50 -22.09 9.16
CA HIS A 3 -11.69 -21.72 10.33
C HIS A 3 -10.41 -21.07 9.91
N ASN A 4 -9.66 -21.04 9.16
CA ASN A 4 -8.35 -20.45 8.92
C ASN A 4 -8.35 -19.30 7.93
N LYS A 5 -9.44 -18.56 7.85
CA LYS A 5 -9.51 -17.43 6.95
C LYS A 5 -8.70 -16.28 7.52
N LYS A 6 -7.56 -15.98 6.91
CA LYS A 6 -6.63 -14.96 7.37
C LYS A 6 -6.64 -13.68 6.54
N PHE A 7 -7.45 -13.62 5.51
CA PHE A 7 -7.47 -12.48 4.61
C PHE A 7 -8.87 -12.20 4.09
N ASN A 8 -9.09 -10.98 3.67
CA ASN A 8 -10.36 -10.53 3.16
C ASN A 8 -10.45 -10.77 1.65
N HIS A 9 -11.49 -11.45 1.21
CA HIS A 9 -11.68 -11.71 -0.22
C HIS A 9 -12.16 -10.48 -1.00
N LEU A 10 -12.66 -9.46 -0.31
CA LEU A 10 -13.14 -8.23 -0.93
C LEU A 10 -14.21 -8.46 -2.00
N GLY A 11 -14.96 -9.55 -1.86
CA GLY A 11 -16.01 -9.89 -2.80
C GLY A 11 -15.53 -10.32 -4.18
N ARG A 12 -14.29 -10.79 -4.28
CA ARG A 12 -13.66 -11.09 -5.56
C ARG A 12 -13.05 -12.49 -5.60
N THR A 13 -12.91 -13.02 -6.81
CA THR A 13 -12.20 -14.28 -6.99
C THR A 13 -10.71 -14.06 -6.72
N LYS A 14 -9.97 -15.16 -6.52
CA LYS A 14 -8.54 -15.07 -6.25
C LYS A 14 -7.79 -14.32 -7.35
N ALA A 15 -8.05 -14.65 -8.62
CA ALA A 15 -7.36 -14.00 -9.73
C ALA A 15 -7.67 -12.50 -9.79
N HIS A 16 -8.92 -12.14 -9.61
CA HIS A 16 -9.32 -10.73 -9.62
C HIS A 16 -8.71 -9.97 -8.44
N ARG A 17 -8.71 -10.59 -7.27
CA ARG A 17 -8.14 -9.98 -6.08
C ARG A 17 -6.64 -9.76 -6.22
N ASP A 18 -5.92 -10.76 -6.74
CA ASP A 18 -4.48 -10.65 -6.93
C ASP A 18 -4.14 -9.54 -7.92
N ALA A 19 -4.89 -9.46 -9.03
CA ALA A 19 -4.67 -8.42 -10.03
C ALA A 19 -4.95 -7.03 -9.44
N MET A 20 -6.03 -6.92 -8.66
CA MET A 20 -6.38 -5.65 -8.04
C MET A 20 -5.28 -5.18 -7.07
N LEU A 21 -4.81 -6.08 -6.22
CA LEU A 21 -3.78 -5.72 -5.24
C LEU A 21 -2.46 -5.39 -5.92
N SER A 22 -2.12 -6.10 -6.98
CA SER A 22 -0.92 -5.80 -7.76
C SER A 22 -1.00 -4.39 -8.36
N ASN A 23 -2.14 -4.05 -8.95
CA ASN A 23 -2.33 -2.72 -9.54
C ASN A 23 -2.31 -1.62 -8.48
N MET A 24 -2.94 -1.88 -7.33
CA MET A 24 -2.95 -0.91 -6.23
C MET A 24 -1.54 -0.70 -5.66
N ALA A 25 -0.79 -1.78 -5.51
CA ALA A 25 0.58 -1.67 -5.01
C ALA A 25 1.45 -0.86 -5.97
N THR A 26 1.29 -1.10 -7.27
CA THR A 26 2.00 -0.34 -8.29
C THR A 26 1.66 1.15 -8.19
N SER A 27 0.38 1.47 -8.06
CA SER A 27 -0.07 2.86 -7.92
C SER A 27 0.50 3.50 -6.65
N LEU A 28 0.49 2.78 -5.55
CA LEU A 28 1.02 3.30 -4.29
C LEU A 28 2.51 3.61 -4.42
N ILE A 29 3.26 2.72 -5.05
CA ILE A 29 4.70 2.92 -5.22
C ILE A 29 5.00 4.11 -6.12
N LEU A 30 4.25 4.24 -7.21
CA LEU A 30 4.49 5.33 -8.16
C LEU A 30 4.02 6.69 -7.63
N HIS A 31 2.87 6.72 -6.95
CA HIS A 31 2.29 7.98 -6.49
C HIS A 31 2.57 8.27 -5.01
N LYS A 32 3.06 7.31 -4.27
CA LYS A 32 3.40 7.41 -2.85
C LYS A 32 2.18 7.52 -1.93
N ARG A 33 1.00 7.69 -2.49
CA ARG A 33 -0.23 7.89 -1.73
C ARG A 33 -1.42 7.63 -2.65
N ILE A 34 -2.40 6.85 -2.20
CA ILE A 34 -3.61 6.61 -2.97
C ILE A 34 -4.84 6.69 -2.06
N PHE A 35 -5.98 7.04 -2.65
CA PHE A 35 -7.26 7.10 -1.97
C PHE A 35 -8.05 5.85 -2.30
N THR A 36 -8.58 5.17 -1.27
CA THR A 36 -9.29 3.92 -1.48
C THR A 36 -10.20 3.63 -0.28
N THR A 37 -10.87 2.48 -0.29
CA THR A 37 -11.68 2.07 0.85
C THR A 37 -10.78 1.47 1.93
N LEU A 38 -11.26 1.53 3.18
CA LEU A 38 -10.47 1.03 4.30
C LEU A 38 -10.16 -0.46 4.17
N ALA A 39 -11.13 -1.26 3.72
CA ALA A 39 -10.92 -2.70 3.55
C ALA A 39 -9.83 -3.00 2.54
N LYS A 40 -9.85 -2.29 1.41
CA LYS A 40 -8.82 -2.47 0.38
C LYS A 40 -7.46 -2.02 0.88
N ALA A 41 -7.41 -0.92 1.63
CA ALA A 41 -6.16 -0.42 2.16
C ALA A 41 -5.52 -1.41 3.13
N LYS A 42 -6.33 -2.04 3.97
CA LYS A 42 -5.81 -3.04 4.91
C LYS A 42 -5.26 -4.27 4.18
N ALA A 43 -5.96 -4.71 3.13
CA ALA A 43 -5.48 -5.82 2.33
C ALA A 43 -4.20 -5.44 1.57
N LEU A 44 -4.14 -4.22 1.07
CA LEU A 44 -2.97 -3.74 0.35
C LEU A 44 -1.76 -3.65 1.27
N ARG A 45 -1.94 -3.23 2.51
CA ARG A 45 -0.82 -3.17 3.46
C ARG A 45 -0.17 -4.54 3.60
N VAL A 46 -0.97 -5.57 3.79
CA VAL A 46 -0.45 -6.93 3.93
C VAL A 46 0.28 -7.37 2.66
N TYR A 47 -0.18 -6.92 1.51
CA TYR A 47 0.42 -7.27 0.22
C TYR A 47 1.73 -6.53 -0.03
N VAL A 48 1.77 -5.24 0.24
CA VAL A 48 2.87 -4.38 -0.18
C VAL A 48 4.03 -4.29 0.82
N GLU A 49 3.76 -4.41 2.12
CA GLU A 49 4.81 -4.28 3.13
C GLU A 49 5.95 -5.28 2.94
N PRO A 50 5.68 -6.58 2.68
CA PRO A 50 6.77 -7.51 2.43
C PRO A 50 7.58 -7.17 1.19
N LEU A 51 6.93 -6.61 0.16
CA LEU A 51 7.64 -6.22 -1.06
C LEU A 51 8.58 -5.06 -0.78
N ILE A 52 8.13 -4.09 -0.01
CA ILE A 52 8.98 -2.95 0.36
C ILE A 52 10.15 -3.43 1.21
N ASN A 53 9.88 -4.33 2.15
CA ASN A 53 10.93 -4.87 3.00
C ASN A 53 11.99 -5.61 2.18
N ARG A 54 11.55 -6.38 1.19
CA ARG A 54 12.48 -7.11 0.32
C ARG A 54 13.34 -6.15 -0.52
N ALA A 55 12.81 -4.99 -0.85
CA ALA A 55 13.53 -4.01 -1.65
C ALA A 55 14.74 -3.41 -0.94
N LYS A 56 14.85 -3.59 0.37
CA LYS A 56 16.02 -3.12 1.09
C LYS A 56 17.29 -3.83 0.65
N GLU A 57 17.15 -5.02 0.10
CA GLU A 57 18.26 -5.81 -0.41
C GLU A 57 18.20 -5.76 -1.93
N ASP A 58 19.03 -4.94 -2.55
CA ASP A 58 19.00 -4.75 -4.00
C ASP A 58 19.82 -5.83 -4.69
N THR A 59 19.20 -6.97 -4.93
CA THR A 59 19.80 -8.07 -5.66
C THR A 59 18.91 -8.42 -6.85
N THR A 60 19.48 -9.12 -7.82
CA THR A 60 18.70 -9.57 -8.98
C THR A 60 17.56 -10.48 -8.54
N ALA A 61 17.81 -11.37 -7.58
CA ALA A 61 16.77 -12.26 -7.06
C ALA A 61 15.61 -11.48 -6.43
N SER A 62 15.94 -10.44 -5.62
CA SER A 62 14.90 -9.61 -4.99
C SER A 62 14.10 -8.86 -6.02
N ARG A 63 14.75 -8.31 -7.05
CA ARG A 63 14.04 -7.60 -8.10
C ARG A 63 13.11 -8.51 -8.88
N ARG A 64 13.52 -9.75 -9.14
CA ARG A 64 12.68 -10.71 -9.84
C ARG A 64 11.45 -11.09 -9.03
N VAL A 65 11.62 -11.29 -7.72
CA VAL A 65 10.49 -11.61 -6.84
C VAL A 65 9.49 -10.46 -6.82
N VAL A 66 9.97 -9.25 -6.63
CA VAL A 66 9.10 -8.07 -6.58
C VAL A 66 8.38 -7.87 -7.90
N PHE A 67 9.10 -8.05 -9.03
CA PHE A 67 8.47 -7.93 -10.33
C PHE A 67 7.35 -8.95 -10.54
N ARG A 68 7.53 -10.16 -10.00
CA ARG A 68 6.49 -11.18 -10.10
C ARG A 68 5.17 -10.70 -9.51
N TYR A 69 5.24 -9.94 -8.43
CA TYR A 69 4.03 -9.43 -7.77
C TYR A 69 3.51 -8.14 -8.39
N LEU A 70 4.40 -7.23 -8.77
CA LEU A 70 3.98 -5.92 -9.27
C LEU A 70 3.72 -5.89 -10.77
N GLN A 71 4.49 -6.64 -11.53
CA GLN A 71 4.36 -6.73 -12.99
C GLN A 71 4.49 -5.37 -13.69
N SER A 72 5.28 -4.48 -13.12
CA SER A 72 5.53 -3.16 -13.68
C SER A 72 7.00 -2.83 -13.51
N LYS A 73 7.70 -2.61 -14.61
CA LYS A 73 9.12 -2.25 -14.56
C LYS A 73 9.31 -0.90 -13.89
N GLU A 74 8.40 0.05 -14.16
CA GLU A 74 8.49 1.38 -13.58
C GLU A 74 8.37 1.33 -12.06
N ALA A 75 7.40 0.56 -11.55
CA ALA A 75 7.22 0.42 -10.12
C ALA A 75 8.42 -0.24 -9.46
N VAL A 76 8.96 -1.28 -10.09
CA VAL A 76 10.13 -1.97 -9.54
C VAL A 76 11.33 -1.03 -9.51
N THR A 77 11.54 -0.28 -10.58
CA THR A 77 12.64 0.68 -10.64
C THR A 77 12.49 1.74 -9.54
N GLU A 78 11.30 2.29 -9.40
CA GLU A 78 11.03 3.30 -8.39
C GLU A 78 11.25 2.73 -6.98
N LEU A 79 10.79 1.51 -6.75
CA LEU A 79 10.91 0.88 -5.44
C LEU A 79 12.36 0.68 -5.04
N PHE A 80 13.18 0.15 -5.94
CA PHE A 80 14.58 -0.14 -5.60
C PHE A 80 15.50 1.08 -5.67
N LYS A 81 15.16 2.07 -6.48
CA LYS A 81 15.99 3.25 -6.65
C LYS A 81 15.70 4.35 -5.63
N GLU A 82 14.42 4.64 -5.42
CA GLU A 82 14.00 5.76 -4.58
C GLU A 82 13.49 5.34 -3.22
N ILE A 83 12.53 4.44 -3.20
CA ILE A 83 11.83 4.10 -1.97
C ILE A 83 12.74 3.35 -1.01
N SER A 84 13.50 2.39 -1.51
CA SER A 84 14.38 1.60 -0.64
C SER A 84 15.39 2.46 0.10
N VAL A 85 15.85 3.52 -0.55
CA VAL A 85 16.81 4.44 0.07
C VAL A 85 16.15 5.20 1.21
N LYS A 86 14.94 5.68 1.00
CA LYS A 86 14.23 6.46 2.01
C LYS A 86 13.81 5.65 3.22
N ILE A 87 13.51 4.37 3.02
CA ILE A 87 13.00 3.52 4.11
C ILE A 87 14.09 2.69 4.77
N ALA A 88 15.33 2.86 4.36
CA ALA A 88 16.43 2.00 4.77
C ALA A 88 16.55 1.84 6.28
N ASP A 89 16.30 2.90 7.04
CA ASP A 89 16.45 2.89 8.49
C ASP A 89 15.19 2.46 9.24
N ARG A 90 14.08 2.25 8.53
CA ARG A 90 12.83 1.89 9.18
C ARG A 90 12.68 0.38 9.25
N PRO A 91 12.50 -0.20 10.44
CA PRO A 91 12.46 -1.66 10.59
C PRO A 91 11.16 -2.30 10.12
N GLY A 92 10.15 -1.52 9.79
CA GLY A 92 8.85 -2.02 9.35
C GLY A 92 7.85 -0.89 9.40
N GLY A 93 6.58 -1.19 9.11
CA GLY A 93 5.55 -0.17 9.14
C GLY A 93 5.78 0.93 8.13
N TYR A 94 6.02 0.55 6.89
CA TYR A 94 6.33 1.50 5.83
C TYR A 94 5.12 2.27 5.33
N THR A 95 3.92 1.81 5.64
CA THR A 95 2.69 2.44 5.17
C THR A 95 1.86 2.94 6.34
N ARG A 96 1.01 3.92 6.04
CA ARG A 96 0.10 4.49 7.04
C ARG A 96 -1.26 4.68 6.39
N ILE A 97 -2.31 4.37 7.14
CA ILE A 97 -3.69 4.55 6.67
C ILE A 97 -4.31 5.72 7.42
N LEU A 98 -4.78 6.72 6.67
CA LEU A 98 -5.44 7.89 7.24
C LEU A 98 -6.91 7.85 6.86
N LYS A 99 -7.77 7.61 7.83
CA LYS A 99 -9.21 7.48 7.60
C LYS A 99 -9.80 8.84 7.25
N THR A 100 -10.68 8.87 6.23
CA THR A 100 -11.26 10.12 5.76
C THR A 100 -12.76 10.22 6.00
N GLY A 101 -13.44 9.13 6.29
CA GLY A 101 -14.87 9.14 6.55
C GLY A 101 -15.60 8.05 5.78
N ASN A 102 -16.86 8.33 5.47
CA ASN A 102 -17.70 7.37 4.76
C ASN A 102 -18.10 7.92 3.39
N ARG A 103 -18.16 7.05 2.42
CA ARG A 103 -18.48 7.43 1.06
C ARG A 103 -19.99 7.54 0.89
N LEU A 104 -20.44 8.58 0.17
CA LEU A 104 -21.85 8.71 -0.13
C LEU A 104 -22.29 7.57 -1.05
N GLY A 105 -23.51 7.12 -0.84
CA GLY A 105 -24.09 6.06 -1.65
C GLY A 105 -24.08 4.72 -0.95
N ASP A 106 -22.92 4.18 -0.61
CA ASP A 106 -22.82 2.87 0.02
C ASP A 106 -22.27 2.92 1.44
N ASN A 107 -21.97 4.12 1.94
CA ASN A 107 -21.45 4.30 3.30
C ASN A 107 -20.15 3.53 3.57
N ALA A 108 -19.40 3.19 2.55
CA ALA A 108 -18.13 2.50 2.71
C ALA A 108 -17.11 3.43 3.36
N LYS A 109 -16.35 2.90 4.30
CA LYS A 109 -15.29 3.68 4.94
C LYS A 109 -14.15 3.90 3.96
N THR A 110 -13.70 5.14 3.87
CA THR A 110 -12.64 5.54 2.94
C THR A 110 -11.41 6.01 3.68
N CYS A 111 -10.29 6.01 2.98
CA CYS A 111 -9.01 6.40 3.58
C CYS A 111 -7.99 6.71 2.51
N PHE A 112 -6.88 7.31 2.96
CA PHE A 112 -5.65 7.34 2.17
C PHE A 112 -4.72 6.29 2.74
N ILE A 113 -4.00 5.59 1.87
CA ILE A 113 -2.86 4.79 2.30
C ILE A 113 -1.63 5.44 1.67
N GLU A 114 -0.60 5.64 2.45
CA GLU A 114 0.59 6.37 2.01
C GLU A 114 1.86 5.75 2.54
N LEU A 115 2.97 6.06 1.87
CA LEU A 115 4.29 5.66 2.35
C LEU A 115 4.75 6.69 3.36
N VAL A 116 5.00 6.24 4.59
CA VAL A 116 5.27 7.12 5.72
C VAL A 116 6.44 8.08 5.45
N ASP A 117 7.51 7.56 4.85
CA ASP A 117 8.73 8.34 4.67
C ASP A 117 8.64 9.41 3.58
N TYR A 118 7.58 9.40 2.80
CA TYR A 118 7.32 10.44 1.80
C TYR A 118 6.38 11.51 2.32
N ASN A 119 5.67 11.24 3.41
CA ASN A 119 4.67 12.15 3.95
C ASN A 119 4.78 12.27 5.47
N GLU A 120 5.99 12.24 6.00
CA GLU A 120 6.15 12.20 7.45
C GLU A 120 5.61 13.44 8.15
N ASN A 121 5.57 14.58 7.47
CA ASN A 121 5.01 15.80 8.03
C ASN A 121 3.51 15.94 7.76
N MET A 122 2.97 15.11 6.90
CA MET A 122 1.57 15.18 6.51
C MET A 122 0.59 14.88 7.64
N PRO A 123 0.87 13.96 8.57
CA PRO A 123 -0.10 13.66 9.63
C PRO A 123 -0.54 14.89 10.40
N VAL A 124 0.39 15.79 10.72
CA VAL A 124 0.04 17.02 11.46
C VAL A 124 -0.76 17.94 10.57
N SER A 125 -0.27 18.22 9.37
CA SER A 125 -0.98 19.08 8.42
C SER A 125 -2.33 18.50 8.05
N TYR A 126 -2.37 17.21 7.79
CA TYR A 126 -3.60 16.54 7.41
C TYR A 126 -4.63 16.62 8.52
N THR A 127 -4.22 16.38 9.75
CA THR A 127 -5.10 16.46 10.90
C THR A 127 -5.67 17.87 11.04
N HIS A 128 -4.86 18.87 10.83
CA HIS A 128 -5.34 20.25 10.87
C HIS A 128 -6.34 20.55 9.78
N LEU A 129 -6.13 19.99 8.60
CA LEU A 129 -7.04 20.22 7.48
C LEU A 129 -8.36 19.51 7.67
N THR A 130 -8.38 18.38 8.35
CA THR A 130 -9.60 17.60 8.49
C THR A 130 -10.40 17.94 9.74
N LEU A 131 -9.75 18.33 10.82
CA LEU A 131 -10.46 18.62 12.06
C LEU A 131 -11.47 19.76 11.98
N PRO A 132 -11.19 20.86 11.28
CA PRO A 132 -12.14 21.96 11.21
C PRO A 132 -13.42 21.66 10.44
N THR A 133 -13.43 20.61 9.67
CA THR A 133 -14.63 20.22 8.92
C THR A 133 -15.52 19.28 9.71
#